data_ca3dbac867426c128150f0bf475842cf
#
_entry.id   ca3dbac867426c128150f0bf475842cf
#
_cell.length_a   1.000
_cell.length_b   1.000
_cell.length_c   1.000
_cell.angle_alpha   90.00
_cell.angle_beta   90.00
_cell.angle_gamma   90.00
#
_symmetry.space_group_name_H-M   'P 1'
#
loop_
_entity.id
_entity.type
_entity.pdbx_description
1 polymer ?
#
loop_
_entity_poly.entity_id
_entity_poly.type
_entity_poly.pdbx_seq_one_letter_code
_entity_poly.pdbx_strand_id
1 'polypeptide(L)'
;MTRTEIASIRVHFAGRLIAVAVGSLMLVPAGYVLPAVAADAISATSAKSASSDESIRPFHINVPQSQLDDLRKRISETRWPDKETVDDSSQGIQLAQVQELVRYWGTDYNWRKAEAQLNSLPEFITTIDGVEIQFIHVRSRHPNALPMVLTHGWPGSTFEFIKSIGPLTDPTAYGGRAEDAFDVVIPSIPGYGFSGKPTDLGWGPDRTARAWDTLMKRLGYEHYVSQGGDHGSVVSDALARQAPKGLRAVHLNMPATVPGELIRAINSGDPAPSDLKTPEREAFQSLSTFFGRNAAYGAMMVTRPQTIGYSLSDSPAGLAAWMYEKIAQWSDSDGVPERVLSKDEMLDDITLYWLTNTGASSSRFYWENNNNNFSADAQKTKEIKIPVAISVFPKEIYKAPESWSKQAYPTLYYYNQVAKGGHFAAWEQPRLFAEELRAAFKSVR
;
A
#
# COMPACT_ATOMS: atom_id res chain seq x y z
N MET A 1 36.74 24.43 -34.85
CA MET A 1 35.90 24.45 -36.03
C MET A 1 35.11 23.14 -36.00
N THR A 2 33.82 23.03 -35.79
CA THR A 2 32.68 23.93 -35.77
C THR A 2 31.65 23.34 -34.79
N ARG A 3 31.07 24.17 -33.95
CA ARG A 3 29.89 23.85 -33.10
C ARG A 3 28.67 23.68 -34.00
N THR A 4 27.84 22.68 -33.73
CA THR A 4 26.50 22.62 -34.29
C THR A 4 25.52 22.64 -33.11
N GLU A 5 24.71 23.69 -33.05
CA GLU A 5 23.64 23.96 -32.09
C GLU A 5 22.47 23.00 -32.33
N ILE A 6 21.95 22.43 -31.25
CA ILE A 6 20.65 21.73 -31.28
C ILE A 6 19.60 22.66 -30.66
N ALA A 7 18.71 23.12 -31.53
CA ALA A 7 17.57 23.98 -31.16
C ALA A 7 16.52 23.22 -30.35
N SER A 8 16.16 23.78 -29.21
CA SER A 8 15.03 23.31 -28.38
C SER A 8 13.70 23.79 -28.98
N ILE A 9 12.84 22.89 -29.32
CA ILE A 9 11.45 23.18 -29.71
C ILE A 9 10.61 23.31 -28.47
N ARG A 10 10.22 24.51 -28.09
CA ARG A 10 9.20 24.81 -27.11
C ARG A 10 7.82 24.74 -27.76
N VAL A 11 6.98 23.80 -27.38
CA VAL A 11 5.56 23.78 -27.76
C VAL A 11 4.75 24.53 -26.70
N HIS A 12 4.24 25.71 -27.08
CA HIS A 12 3.28 26.47 -26.29
C HIS A 12 1.87 26.02 -26.63
N PHE A 13 1.13 25.47 -25.66
CA PHE A 13 -0.31 25.31 -25.78
C PHE A 13 -1.01 26.55 -25.22
N ALA A 14 -1.50 27.41 -26.11
CA ALA A 14 -2.40 28.49 -25.77
C ALA A 14 -3.84 27.99 -25.84
N GLY A 15 -4.54 27.97 -24.70
CA GLY A 15 -5.95 27.64 -24.64
C GLY A 15 -6.81 28.72 -25.28
N ARG A 16 -7.71 28.33 -26.19
CA ARG A 16 -8.89 29.13 -26.58
C ARG A 16 -10.14 28.30 -26.35
N LEU A 17 -10.94 28.74 -25.41
CA LEU A 17 -12.34 28.33 -25.27
C LEU A 17 -13.12 28.86 -26.49
N ILE A 18 -13.76 27.98 -27.23
CA ILE A 18 -14.81 28.30 -28.19
C ILE A 18 -16.07 27.57 -27.74
N ALA A 19 -17.03 28.31 -27.25
CA ALA A 19 -18.39 27.86 -27.04
C ALA A 19 -19.12 27.88 -28.37
N VAL A 20 -19.56 26.72 -28.85
CA VAL A 20 -20.48 26.63 -30.00
C VAL A 20 -21.75 25.96 -29.51
N ALA A 21 -22.83 26.76 -29.42
CA ALA A 21 -24.17 26.27 -29.28
C ALA A 21 -24.72 25.93 -30.68
N VAL A 22 -25.02 24.66 -30.93
CA VAL A 22 -25.79 24.26 -32.12
C VAL A 22 -27.01 23.48 -31.65
N GLY A 23 -28.15 24.15 -31.71
CA GLY A 23 -29.42 23.50 -31.62
C GLY A 23 -29.73 22.82 -32.96
N SER A 24 -30.01 21.56 -32.94
CA SER A 24 -30.57 20.83 -34.11
C SER A 24 -31.80 20.06 -33.67
N LEU A 25 -32.94 20.53 -34.15
CA LEU A 25 -34.22 19.84 -34.17
C LEU A 25 -34.07 18.62 -35.05
N MET A 26 -34.28 17.42 -34.52
CA MET A 26 -34.46 16.21 -35.35
C MET A 26 -35.90 15.76 -35.29
N LEU A 27 -36.53 15.79 -36.45
CA LEU A 27 -37.81 15.13 -36.74
C LEU A 27 -37.63 13.60 -36.65
N VAL A 28 -38.51 12.96 -35.88
CA VAL A 28 -38.62 11.50 -35.79
C VAL A 28 -39.62 11.03 -36.87
N PRO A 29 -39.28 10.14 -37.78
CA PRO A 29 -40.27 9.42 -38.58
C PRO A 29 -40.81 8.22 -37.81
N ALA A 30 -42.14 8.13 -37.78
CA ALA A 30 -42.88 7.02 -37.22
C ALA A 30 -42.71 5.72 -38.02
N GLY A 31 -42.59 4.60 -37.30
CA GLY A 31 -43.04 3.30 -37.80
C GLY A 31 -41.95 2.28 -38.09
N TYR A 32 -41.53 1.52 -37.07
CA TYR A 32 -41.22 0.10 -37.18
C TYR A 32 -41.65 -0.60 -35.89
N VAL A 33 -42.68 -1.43 -35.99
CA VAL A 33 -43.11 -2.36 -34.93
C VAL A 33 -42.20 -3.58 -35.00
N LEU A 34 -41.37 -3.78 -33.99
CA LEU A 34 -40.64 -5.03 -33.78
C LEU A 34 -41.49 -5.98 -32.93
N PRO A 35 -41.52 -7.28 -33.21
CA PRO A 35 -42.30 -8.24 -32.42
C PRO A 35 -41.66 -8.40 -31.04
N ALA A 36 -42.51 -8.43 -30.01
CA ALA A 36 -42.16 -8.74 -28.65
C ALA A 36 -41.59 -10.17 -28.56
N VAL A 37 -40.30 -10.29 -28.32
CA VAL A 37 -39.71 -11.54 -27.88
C VAL A 37 -39.94 -11.61 -26.36
N ALA A 38 -40.63 -12.66 -25.91
CA ALA A 38 -40.85 -12.95 -24.52
C ALA A 38 -39.48 -13.07 -23.82
N ALA A 39 -39.23 -12.18 -22.87
CA ALA A 39 -38.07 -12.27 -22.00
C ALA A 39 -38.40 -13.37 -20.96
N ASP A 40 -37.81 -14.54 -21.15
CA ASP A 40 -37.75 -15.55 -20.11
C ASP A 40 -37.03 -14.93 -18.91
N ALA A 41 -37.71 -14.95 -17.78
CA ALA A 41 -37.18 -14.47 -16.49
C ALA A 41 -35.93 -15.27 -16.13
N ILE A 42 -34.75 -14.68 -16.40
CA ILE A 42 -33.51 -15.14 -15.79
C ILE A 42 -33.66 -14.88 -14.32
N SER A 43 -33.86 -15.95 -13.58
CA SER A 43 -33.87 -15.98 -12.10
C SER A 43 -32.61 -15.27 -11.63
N ALA A 44 -32.77 -14.08 -11.04
CA ALA A 44 -31.71 -13.38 -10.35
C ALA A 44 -31.23 -14.28 -9.21
N THR A 45 -30.12 -14.96 -9.41
CA THR A 45 -29.35 -15.59 -8.33
C THR A 45 -29.08 -14.50 -7.33
N SER A 46 -29.72 -14.63 -6.17
CA SER A 46 -29.60 -13.81 -4.99
C SER A 46 -28.16 -13.35 -4.82
N ALA A 47 -27.90 -12.04 -4.97
CA ALA A 47 -26.71 -11.40 -4.43
C ALA A 47 -26.67 -11.79 -2.93
N LYS A 48 -25.64 -12.55 -2.56
CA LYS A 48 -25.39 -12.93 -1.17
C LYS A 48 -25.35 -11.61 -0.39
N SER A 49 -26.35 -11.35 0.45
CA SER A 49 -26.35 -10.19 1.34
C SER A 49 -25.02 -10.21 2.10
N ALA A 50 -24.31 -9.10 2.10
CA ALA A 50 -23.11 -8.95 2.94
C ALA A 50 -23.46 -9.45 4.35
N SER A 51 -22.67 -10.35 4.90
CA SER A 51 -22.89 -10.95 6.20
C SER A 51 -23.09 -9.84 7.22
N SER A 52 -24.24 -9.80 7.89
CA SER A 52 -24.51 -8.88 9.01
C SER A 52 -23.83 -9.35 10.30
N ASP A 53 -23.06 -10.43 10.25
CA ASP A 53 -22.37 -11.00 11.40
C ASP A 53 -21.11 -10.19 11.74
N GLU A 54 -21.24 -9.38 12.76
CA GLU A 54 -20.17 -8.55 13.31
C GLU A 54 -19.25 -9.29 14.30
N SER A 55 -19.53 -10.56 14.58
CA SER A 55 -18.70 -11.37 15.47
C SER A 55 -17.30 -11.59 14.92
N ILE A 56 -16.33 -11.75 15.80
CA ILE A 56 -14.99 -12.20 15.43
C ILE A 56 -15.01 -13.71 15.28
N ARG A 57 -14.71 -14.19 14.08
CA ARG A 57 -14.71 -15.60 13.72
C ARG A 57 -13.31 -16.05 13.35
N PRO A 58 -12.89 -17.27 13.70
CA PRO A 58 -11.66 -17.86 13.18
C PRO A 58 -11.68 -17.86 11.65
N PHE A 59 -10.53 -17.57 11.06
CA PHE A 59 -10.32 -17.62 9.61
C PHE A 59 -9.27 -18.67 9.28
N HIS A 60 -9.46 -19.41 8.23
CA HIS A 60 -8.53 -20.43 7.77
C HIS A 60 -8.42 -20.37 6.25
N ILE A 61 -7.20 -20.25 5.75
CA ILE A 61 -6.90 -20.17 4.33
C ILE A 61 -6.89 -21.59 3.76
N ASN A 62 -7.67 -21.80 2.72
CA ASN A 62 -7.70 -23.07 1.99
C ASN A 62 -7.94 -22.78 0.50
N VAL A 63 -6.85 -22.54 -0.21
CA VAL A 63 -6.92 -22.25 -1.64
C VAL A 63 -7.16 -23.55 -2.42
N PRO A 64 -8.23 -23.65 -3.25
CA PRO A 64 -8.47 -24.80 -4.08
C PRO A 64 -7.28 -25.11 -5.00
N GLN A 65 -6.92 -26.39 -5.14
CA GLN A 65 -5.80 -26.82 -6.00
C GLN A 65 -6.00 -26.36 -7.44
N SER A 66 -7.25 -26.33 -7.93
CA SER A 66 -7.60 -25.85 -9.27
C SER A 66 -7.18 -24.40 -9.55
N GLN A 67 -7.16 -23.52 -8.52
CA GLN A 67 -6.68 -22.16 -8.70
C GLN A 67 -5.15 -22.09 -8.84
N LEU A 68 -4.42 -22.95 -8.14
CA LEU A 68 -2.97 -23.08 -8.28
C LEU A 68 -2.58 -23.69 -9.64
N ASP A 69 -3.39 -24.62 -10.11
CA ASP A 69 -3.18 -25.24 -11.43
C ASP A 69 -3.51 -24.26 -12.56
N ASP A 70 -4.58 -23.44 -12.42
CA ASP A 70 -4.90 -22.33 -13.35
C ASP A 70 -3.77 -21.29 -13.39
N LEU A 71 -3.22 -20.92 -12.23
CA LEU A 71 -2.06 -20.01 -12.16
C LEU A 71 -0.86 -20.57 -12.95
N ARG A 72 -0.49 -21.82 -12.71
CA ARG A 72 0.63 -22.46 -13.42
C ARG A 72 0.39 -22.54 -14.93
N LYS A 73 -0.86 -22.87 -15.33
CA LYS A 73 -1.25 -22.87 -16.73
C LYS A 73 -1.07 -21.50 -17.37
N ARG A 74 -1.60 -20.43 -16.73
CA ARG A 74 -1.47 -19.05 -17.23
C ARG A 74 -0.02 -18.58 -17.30
N ILE A 75 0.81 -18.98 -16.34
CA ILE A 75 2.26 -18.72 -16.38
C ILE A 75 2.89 -19.38 -17.61
N SER A 76 2.56 -20.66 -17.90
CA SER A 76 3.10 -21.38 -19.05
C SER A 76 2.65 -20.83 -20.41
N GLU A 77 1.50 -20.16 -20.44
CA GLU A 77 0.91 -19.53 -21.63
C GLU A 77 1.28 -18.03 -21.75
N THR A 78 2.19 -17.53 -20.90
CA THR A 78 2.57 -16.11 -20.90
C THR A 78 3.10 -15.66 -22.26
N ARG A 79 2.48 -14.65 -22.84
CA ARG A 79 2.97 -13.97 -24.04
C ARG A 79 3.90 -12.82 -23.63
N TRP A 80 5.19 -12.99 -23.88
CA TRP A 80 6.20 -12.02 -23.51
C TRP A 80 6.25 -10.83 -24.48
N PRO A 81 6.52 -9.61 -23.99
CA PRO A 81 6.82 -8.45 -24.83
C PRO A 81 8.22 -8.56 -25.43
N ASP A 82 8.52 -7.61 -26.33
CA ASP A 82 9.89 -7.38 -26.78
C ASP A 82 10.77 -6.93 -25.60
N LYS A 83 12.09 -7.18 -25.72
CA LYS A 83 13.07 -6.71 -24.75
C LYS A 83 13.15 -5.18 -24.77
N GLU A 84 13.40 -4.59 -23.59
CA GLU A 84 13.75 -3.17 -23.44
C GLU A 84 14.94 -2.79 -24.33
N THR A 85 14.99 -1.52 -24.76
CA THR A 85 16.05 -1.00 -25.66
C THR A 85 17.18 -0.28 -24.93
N VAL A 86 17.18 -0.35 -23.59
CA VAL A 86 18.18 0.24 -22.69
C VAL A 86 18.81 -0.84 -21.82
N ASP A 87 20.00 -0.60 -21.30
CA ASP A 87 20.71 -1.55 -20.44
C ASP A 87 20.42 -1.34 -18.93
N ASP A 88 19.52 -0.42 -18.61
CA ASP A 88 19.09 -0.11 -17.23
C ASP A 88 17.58 -0.26 -17.05
N SER A 89 17.05 0.15 -15.88
CA SER A 89 15.61 0.09 -15.58
C SER A 89 14.84 1.39 -15.92
N SER A 90 15.39 2.26 -16.79
CA SER A 90 14.74 3.54 -17.13
C SER A 90 13.46 3.37 -17.97
N GLN A 91 13.28 2.23 -18.62
CA GLN A 91 12.06 1.83 -19.32
C GLN A 91 11.16 0.90 -18.48
N GLY A 92 11.49 0.66 -17.23
CA GLY A 92 10.81 -0.26 -16.32
C GLY A 92 11.66 -1.46 -15.95
N ILE A 93 11.04 -2.47 -15.34
CA ILE A 93 11.73 -3.71 -14.96
C ILE A 93 12.17 -4.49 -16.22
N GLN A 94 13.39 -5.00 -16.21
CA GLN A 94 13.95 -5.71 -17.37
C GLN A 94 13.28 -7.05 -17.61
N LEU A 95 13.03 -7.37 -18.88
CA LEU A 95 12.38 -8.61 -19.31
C LEU A 95 13.00 -9.86 -18.70
N ALA A 96 14.35 -9.94 -18.68
CA ALA A 96 15.06 -11.11 -18.17
C ALA A 96 14.79 -11.36 -16.67
N GLN A 97 14.67 -10.29 -15.87
CA GLN A 97 14.38 -10.41 -14.43
C GLN A 97 12.95 -10.95 -14.20
N VAL A 98 11.98 -10.42 -14.94
CA VAL A 98 10.58 -10.89 -14.84
C VAL A 98 10.44 -12.33 -15.35
N GLN A 99 11.11 -12.67 -16.44
CA GLN A 99 11.10 -14.05 -16.96
C GLN A 99 11.67 -15.03 -15.95
N GLU A 100 12.75 -14.70 -15.27
CA GLU A 100 13.32 -15.58 -14.24
C GLU A 100 12.40 -15.72 -13.03
N LEU A 101 11.82 -14.62 -12.53
CA LEU A 101 10.87 -14.68 -11.41
C LEU A 101 9.64 -15.52 -11.76
N VAL A 102 9.04 -15.27 -12.94
CA VAL A 102 7.83 -15.96 -13.39
C VAL A 102 8.10 -17.44 -13.70
N ARG A 103 9.28 -17.76 -14.26
CA ARG A 103 9.72 -19.17 -14.40
C ARG A 103 9.77 -19.85 -13.03
N TYR A 104 10.46 -19.24 -12.06
CA TYR A 104 10.54 -19.77 -10.70
C TYR A 104 9.16 -19.93 -10.08
N TRP A 105 8.25 -18.96 -10.29
CA TRP A 105 6.87 -19.00 -9.82
C TRP A 105 6.10 -20.21 -10.36
N GLY A 106 6.29 -20.53 -11.64
CA GLY A 106 5.64 -21.66 -12.31
C GLY A 106 6.20 -23.03 -11.98
N THR A 107 7.46 -23.12 -11.51
CA THR A 107 8.19 -24.39 -11.33
C THR A 107 8.54 -24.72 -9.89
N ASP A 108 9.31 -23.86 -9.23
CA ASP A 108 9.95 -24.16 -7.93
C ASP A 108 9.16 -23.61 -6.74
N TYR A 109 8.40 -22.54 -6.95
CA TYR A 109 7.60 -21.90 -5.91
C TYR A 109 6.42 -22.78 -5.46
N ASN A 110 6.13 -22.75 -4.15
CA ASN A 110 5.05 -23.54 -3.57
C ASN A 110 4.20 -22.73 -2.59
N TRP A 111 3.04 -22.25 -3.06
CA TRP A 111 2.05 -21.53 -2.24
C TRP A 111 1.67 -22.28 -0.95
N ARG A 112 1.66 -23.61 -0.94
CA ARG A 112 1.29 -24.38 0.26
C ARG A 112 2.18 -24.11 1.48
N LYS A 113 3.43 -23.66 1.26
CA LYS A 113 4.31 -23.20 2.36
C LYS A 113 3.80 -21.87 2.96
N ALA A 114 3.47 -20.90 2.11
CA ALA A 114 2.91 -19.62 2.53
C ALA A 114 1.55 -19.78 3.23
N GLU A 115 0.66 -20.60 2.64
CA GLU A 115 -0.64 -20.95 3.23
C GLU A 115 -0.48 -21.60 4.61
N ALA A 116 0.44 -22.55 4.76
CA ALA A 116 0.74 -23.19 6.04
C ALA A 116 1.34 -22.22 7.06
N GLN A 117 2.18 -21.28 6.61
CA GLN A 117 2.76 -20.24 7.46
C GLN A 117 1.66 -19.31 8.00
N LEU A 118 0.79 -18.79 7.13
CA LEU A 118 -0.33 -17.96 7.54
C LEU A 118 -1.26 -18.73 8.50
N ASN A 119 -1.67 -19.95 8.13
CA ASN A 119 -2.53 -20.79 8.97
C ASN A 119 -1.88 -21.22 10.31
N SER A 120 -0.58 -21.07 10.48
CA SER A 120 0.08 -21.26 11.79
C SER A 120 -0.12 -20.08 12.75
N LEU A 121 -0.61 -18.95 12.25
CA LEU A 121 -0.91 -17.76 13.01
C LEU A 121 -2.40 -17.73 13.39
N PRO A 122 -2.78 -17.09 14.50
CA PRO A 122 -4.17 -16.88 14.85
C PRO A 122 -4.79 -15.85 13.89
N GLU A 123 -5.57 -16.33 12.90
CA GLU A 123 -6.27 -15.52 11.92
C GLU A 123 -7.77 -15.47 12.20
N PHE A 124 -8.34 -14.32 11.96
CA PHE A 124 -9.75 -14.03 12.21
C PHE A 124 -10.34 -13.17 11.10
N ILE A 125 -11.68 -13.14 11.06
CA ILE A 125 -12.47 -12.28 10.19
C ILE A 125 -13.65 -11.69 10.95
N THR A 126 -13.98 -10.44 10.70
CA THR A 126 -15.17 -9.76 11.24
C THR A 126 -15.73 -8.80 10.21
N THR A 127 -17.03 -8.52 10.24
CA THR A 127 -17.64 -7.53 9.33
C THR A 127 -17.67 -6.16 9.98
N ILE A 128 -17.12 -5.14 9.30
CA ILE A 128 -17.17 -3.73 9.72
C ILE A 128 -17.70 -2.91 8.55
N ASP A 129 -18.73 -2.12 8.78
CA ASP A 129 -19.40 -1.29 7.77
C ASP A 129 -19.74 -2.05 6.48
N GLY A 130 -20.18 -3.31 6.63
CA GLY A 130 -20.58 -4.17 5.52
C GLY A 130 -19.43 -4.84 4.76
N VAL A 131 -18.18 -4.64 5.15
CA VAL A 131 -17.00 -5.27 4.55
C VAL A 131 -16.36 -6.25 5.53
N GLU A 132 -16.06 -7.46 5.08
CA GLU A 132 -15.32 -8.44 5.86
C GLU A 132 -13.86 -8.01 6.00
N ILE A 133 -13.36 -7.91 7.21
CA ILE A 133 -11.97 -7.57 7.53
C ILE A 133 -11.30 -8.83 8.07
N GLN A 134 -10.38 -9.37 7.29
CA GLN A 134 -9.47 -10.43 7.73
C GLN A 134 -8.28 -9.80 8.47
N PHE A 135 -7.86 -10.43 9.56
CA PHE A 135 -6.72 -9.95 10.34
C PHE A 135 -6.01 -11.07 11.10
N ILE A 136 -4.71 -10.88 11.30
CA ILE A 136 -3.91 -11.69 12.22
C ILE A 136 -3.95 -11.01 13.58
N HIS A 137 -4.16 -11.77 14.67
CA HIS A 137 -4.14 -11.24 16.03
C HIS A 137 -3.31 -12.14 16.93
N VAL A 138 -2.10 -11.70 17.26
CA VAL A 138 -1.19 -12.44 18.14
C VAL A 138 -1.03 -11.70 19.46
N ARG A 139 -1.50 -12.34 20.53
CA ARG A 139 -1.27 -11.85 21.89
C ARG A 139 0.10 -12.26 22.38
N SER A 140 0.78 -11.34 23.06
CA SER A 140 2.00 -11.65 23.78
C SER A 140 1.75 -12.60 24.94
N ARG A 141 2.73 -13.44 25.24
CA ARG A 141 2.75 -14.22 26.49
C ARG A 141 3.11 -13.38 27.70
N HIS A 142 3.65 -12.18 27.48
CA HIS A 142 4.04 -11.28 28.58
C HIS A 142 2.85 -10.45 29.05
N PRO A 143 2.68 -10.25 30.37
CA PRO A 143 1.59 -9.45 30.88
C PRO A 143 1.76 -7.97 30.50
N ASN A 144 0.63 -7.25 30.40
CA ASN A 144 0.59 -5.83 30.11
C ASN A 144 1.25 -5.43 28.77
N ALA A 145 1.27 -6.34 27.79
CA ALA A 145 1.71 -6.03 26.44
C ALA A 145 0.89 -4.87 25.86
N LEU A 146 1.55 -3.93 25.16
CA LEU A 146 0.87 -2.79 24.56
C LEU A 146 0.15 -3.22 23.28
N PRO A 147 -1.18 -3.09 23.17
CA PRO A 147 -1.90 -3.41 21.95
C PRO A 147 -1.51 -2.46 20.81
N MET A 148 -1.22 -3.03 19.65
CA MET A 148 -0.79 -2.28 18.47
C MET A 148 -1.48 -2.79 17.21
N VAL A 149 -2.07 -1.88 16.44
CA VAL A 149 -2.50 -2.18 15.07
C VAL A 149 -1.39 -1.80 14.10
N LEU A 150 -0.99 -2.78 13.26
CA LEU A 150 0.02 -2.64 12.19
C LEU A 150 -0.69 -2.62 10.86
N THR A 151 -0.50 -1.56 10.07
CA THR A 151 -1.16 -1.39 8.78
C THR A 151 -0.13 -1.40 7.66
N HIS A 152 -0.28 -2.35 6.73
CA HIS A 152 0.56 -2.48 5.53
C HIS A 152 0.23 -1.43 4.48
N GLY A 153 0.95 -1.45 3.36
CA GLY A 153 0.70 -0.62 2.20
C GLY A 153 0.62 -1.40 0.89
N TRP A 154 0.81 -0.70 -0.23
CA TRP A 154 0.88 -1.29 -1.56
C TRP A 154 2.35 -1.22 -2.07
N PRO A 155 2.90 -2.25 -2.76
CA PRO A 155 2.26 -3.50 -3.17
C PRO A 155 2.33 -4.62 -2.11
N GLY A 156 2.57 -4.31 -0.87
CA GLY A 156 2.66 -5.27 0.21
C GLY A 156 1.31 -5.75 0.76
N SER A 157 1.38 -6.55 1.80
CA SER A 157 0.25 -7.10 2.53
C SER A 157 0.64 -7.42 3.98
N THR A 158 -0.15 -8.25 4.66
CA THR A 158 0.20 -8.79 5.98
C THR A 158 1.53 -9.55 5.98
N PHE A 159 2.00 -10.05 4.83
CA PHE A 159 3.31 -10.70 4.71
C PHE A 159 4.48 -9.81 5.12
N GLU A 160 4.38 -8.49 4.97
CA GLU A 160 5.41 -7.55 5.41
C GLU A 160 5.77 -7.70 6.90
N PHE A 161 4.78 -8.07 7.74
CA PHE A 161 4.93 -8.07 9.19
C PHE A 161 5.23 -9.45 9.80
N ILE A 162 5.10 -10.54 9.07
CA ILE A 162 5.16 -11.90 9.64
C ILE A 162 6.48 -12.13 10.41
N LYS A 163 7.61 -11.71 9.85
CA LYS A 163 8.93 -11.83 10.51
C LYS A 163 9.07 -10.94 11.75
N SER A 164 8.26 -9.90 11.88
CA SER A 164 8.28 -8.96 12.99
C SER A 164 7.39 -9.39 14.17
N ILE A 165 6.46 -10.34 13.96
CA ILE A 165 5.54 -10.80 15.00
C ILE A 165 6.29 -11.32 16.22
N GLY A 166 7.25 -12.25 16.04
CA GLY A 166 8.04 -12.81 17.12
C GLY A 166 8.82 -11.72 17.91
N PRO A 167 9.65 -10.88 17.25
CA PRO A 167 10.34 -9.78 17.90
C PRO A 167 9.42 -8.80 18.67
N LEU A 168 8.19 -8.60 18.24
CA LEU A 168 7.23 -7.71 18.90
C LEU A 168 6.49 -8.39 20.05
N THR A 169 6.04 -9.63 19.88
CA THR A 169 5.19 -10.32 20.87
C THR A 169 5.98 -11.06 21.95
N ASP A 170 7.22 -11.45 21.65
CA ASP A 170 8.13 -12.12 22.59
C ASP A 170 9.54 -11.48 22.57
N PRO A 171 9.66 -10.21 22.95
CA PRO A 171 10.93 -9.51 22.87
C PRO A 171 12.06 -10.19 23.64
N THR A 172 11.77 -10.96 24.69
CA THR A 172 12.78 -11.65 25.49
C THR A 172 13.56 -12.71 24.71
N ALA A 173 12.93 -13.33 23.72
CA ALA A 173 13.60 -14.25 22.80
C ALA A 173 14.52 -13.52 21.78
N TYR A 174 14.42 -12.19 21.68
CA TYR A 174 15.13 -11.35 20.70
C TYR A 174 15.97 -10.25 21.35
N GLY A 175 16.37 -10.42 22.62
CA GLY A 175 17.25 -9.49 23.34
C GLY A 175 16.56 -8.25 23.93
N GLY A 176 15.23 -8.17 23.87
CA GLY A 176 14.42 -7.14 24.52
C GLY A 176 13.96 -7.58 25.93
N ARG A 177 13.07 -6.80 26.53
CA ARG A 177 12.53 -7.03 27.87
C ARG A 177 11.05 -7.34 27.81
N ALA A 178 10.52 -8.04 28.83
CA ALA A 178 9.12 -8.44 28.89
C ALA A 178 8.15 -7.24 28.81
N GLU A 179 8.50 -6.12 29.45
CA GLU A 179 7.72 -4.88 29.43
C GLU A 179 7.70 -4.19 28.05
N ASP A 180 8.56 -4.58 27.12
CA ASP A 180 8.61 -4.04 25.76
C ASP A 180 7.67 -4.78 24.79
N ALA A 181 6.92 -5.78 25.27
CA ALA A 181 6.05 -6.62 24.45
C ALA A 181 4.83 -5.88 23.91
N PHE A 182 4.37 -6.33 22.74
CA PHE A 182 3.13 -5.87 22.10
C PHE A 182 2.17 -7.03 21.89
N ASP A 183 0.87 -6.77 22.02
CA ASP A 183 -0.17 -7.55 21.33
C ASP A 183 -0.30 -6.95 19.92
N VAL A 184 -0.19 -7.77 18.88
CA VAL A 184 -0.23 -7.25 17.51
C VAL A 184 -1.52 -7.64 16.80
N VAL A 185 -2.14 -6.66 16.13
CA VAL A 185 -3.29 -6.82 15.25
C VAL A 185 -2.88 -6.34 13.86
N ILE A 186 -2.92 -7.23 12.88
CA ILE A 186 -2.43 -6.97 11.51
C ILE A 186 -3.60 -7.19 10.55
N PRO A 187 -4.45 -6.19 10.31
CA PRO A 187 -5.56 -6.32 9.38
C PRO A 187 -5.10 -6.17 7.93
N SER A 188 -5.71 -6.94 7.04
CA SER A 188 -5.68 -6.65 5.60
C SER A 188 -6.58 -5.46 5.30
N ILE A 189 -6.05 -4.43 4.63
CA ILE A 189 -6.83 -3.26 4.21
C ILE A 189 -8.04 -3.72 3.37
N PRO A 190 -9.23 -3.08 3.46
CA PRO A 190 -10.36 -3.39 2.58
C PRO A 190 -9.97 -3.38 1.10
N GLY A 191 -10.24 -4.47 0.40
CA GLY A 191 -9.82 -4.66 -1.00
C GLY A 191 -8.44 -5.27 -1.19
N TYR A 192 -7.75 -5.67 -0.11
CA TYR A 192 -6.46 -6.36 -0.10
C TYR A 192 -6.58 -7.74 0.53
N GLY A 193 -5.68 -8.63 0.14
CA GLY A 193 -5.57 -9.96 0.74
C GLY A 193 -6.91 -10.68 0.84
N PHE A 194 -7.20 -11.24 1.99
CA PHE A 194 -8.47 -11.94 2.23
C PHE A 194 -9.58 -11.05 2.80
N SER A 195 -9.34 -9.74 2.97
CA SER A 195 -10.43 -8.81 3.29
C SER A 195 -11.39 -8.64 2.13
N GLY A 196 -12.64 -8.34 2.44
CA GLY A 196 -13.69 -8.06 1.45
C GLY A 196 -13.33 -6.88 0.55
N LYS A 197 -13.81 -6.92 -0.69
CA LYS A 197 -13.67 -5.83 -1.64
C LYS A 197 -14.84 -4.88 -1.50
N PRO A 198 -14.61 -3.60 -1.17
CA PRO A 198 -15.69 -2.62 -1.11
C PRO A 198 -16.47 -2.53 -2.42
N THR A 199 -17.79 -2.44 -2.31
CA THR A 199 -18.73 -2.27 -3.43
C THR A 199 -19.31 -0.87 -3.51
N ASP A 200 -19.04 -0.04 -2.51
CA ASP A 200 -19.45 1.37 -2.39
C ASP A 200 -18.24 2.30 -2.27
N LEU A 201 -18.46 3.58 -2.45
CA LEU A 201 -17.44 4.63 -2.34
C LEU A 201 -17.08 4.92 -0.89
N GLY A 202 -15.92 5.59 -0.71
CA GLY A 202 -15.48 6.14 0.57
C GLY A 202 -14.65 5.20 1.44
N TRP A 203 -14.22 4.04 0.93
CA TRP A 203 -13.28 3.15 1.61
C TRP A 203 -11.81 3.58 1.45
N GLY A 204 -11.57 4.87 1.66
CA GLY A 204 -10.25 5.46 1.76
C GLY A 204 -9.71 5.45 3.20
N PRO A 205 -8.62 6.21 3.46
CA PRO A 205 -7.92 6.21 4.75
C PRO A 205 -8.82 6.52 5.96
N ASP A 206 -9.71 7.50 5.83
CA ASP A 206 -10.56 7.93 6.95
C ASP A 206 -11.57 6.86 7.39
N ARG A 207 -12.16 6.10 6.46
CA ARG A 207 -13.08 5.01 6.78
C ARG A 207 -12.32 3.80 7.29
N THR A 208 -11.18 3.49 6.70
CA THR A 208 -10.28 2.42 7.16
C THR A 208 -9.82 2.69 8.60
N ALA A 209 -9.45 3.93 8.92
CA ALA A 209 -9.07 4.34 10.28
C ALA A 209 -10.21 4.10 11.30
N ARG A 210 -11.46 4.46 10.94
CA ARG A 210 -12.63 4.14 11.81
C ARG A 210 -12.83 2.64 11.97
N ALA A 211 -12.62 1.87 10.91
CA ALA A 211 -12.71 0.42 10.97
C ALA A 211 -11.66 -0.18 11.92
N TRP A 212 -10.43 0.36 11.94
CA TRP A 212 -9.38 -0.07 12.87
C TRP A 212 -9.72 0.23 14.33
N ASP A 213 -10.26 1.42 14.62
CA ASP A 213 -10.74 1.73 15.98
C ASP A 213 -11.87 0.78 16.41
N THR A 214 -12.81 0.49 15.51
CA THR A 214 -13.88 -0.49 15.75
C THR A 214 -13.31 -1.88 16.00
N LEU A 215 -12.33 -2.32 15.20
CA LEU A 215 -11.67 -3.62 15.37
C LEU A 215 -10.99 -3.73 16.73
N MET A 216 -10.19 -2.73 17.11
CA MET A 216 -9.49 -2.71 18.40
C MET A 216 -10.47 -2.77 19.59
N LYS A 217 -11.58 -2.03 19.51
CA LYS A 217 -12.66 -2.09 20.53
C LYS A 217 -13.34 -3.45 20.59
N ARG A 218 -13.62 -4.08 19.45
CA ARG A 218 -14.21 -5.45 19.40
C ARG A 218 -13.28 -6.49 20.00
N LEU A 219 -11.98 -6.29 19.91
CA LEU A 219 -10.97 -7.14 20.54
C LEU A 219 -10.82 -6.89 22.05
N GLY A 220 -11.53 -5.89 22.60
CA GLY A 220 -11.55 -5.55 24.02
C GLY A 220 -10.40 -4.61 24.44
N TYR A 221 -9.72 -3.96 23.49
CA TYR A 221 -8.64 -3.04 23.79
C TYR A 221 -9.19 -1.63 24.10
N GLU A 222 -9.05 -1.20 25.34
CA GLU A 222 -9.40 0.16 25.77
C GLU A 222 -8.35 1.19 25.37
N HIS A 223 -7.08 0.75 25.25
CA HIS A 223 -5.94 1.56 24.86
C HIS A 223 -5.10 0.80 23.84
N TYR A 224 -4.61 1.50 22.82
CA TYR A 224 -3.76 0.94 21.78
C TYR A 224 -2.92 2.01 21.11
N VAL A 225 -1.92 1.58 20.33
CA VAL A 225 -1.13 2.41 19.43
C VAL A 225 -1.30 1.94 17.99
N SER A 226 -0.99 2.80 17.02
CA SER A 226 -1.03 2.46 15.60
C SER A 226 0.34 2.65 14.96
N GLN A 227 0.68 1.75 14.05
CA GLN A 227 1.88 1.86 13.23
C GLN A 227 1.50 1.69 11.75
N GLY A 228 2.15 2.45 10.86
CA GLY A 228 1.98 2.33 9.43
C GLY A 228 3.14 2.88 8.61
N GLY A 229 3.37 2.24 7.47
CA GLY A 229 4.16 2.72 6.34
C GLY A 229 3.26 2.84 5.12
N ASP A 230 3.63 3.54 4.06
CA ASP A 230 2.86 3.72 2.83
C ASP A 230 1.38 4.08 3.09
N HIS A 231 0.40 3.31 2.58
CA HIS A 231 -1.02 3.49 2.91
C HIS A 231 -1.28 3.37 4.41
N GLY A 232 -0.55 2.51 5.09
CA GLY A 232 -0.63 2.39 6.55
C GLY A 232 -0.28 3.68 7.28
N SER A 233 0.68 4.48 6.77
CA SER A 233 0.98 5.82 7.31
C SER A 233 -0.23 6.74 7.19
N VAL A 234 -0.86 6.76 6.03
CA VAL A 234 -2.04 7.63 5.78
C VAL A 234 -3.24 7.20 6.62
N VAL A 235 -3.43 5.89 6.83
CA VAL A 235 -4.46 5.36 7.73
C VAL A 235 -4.16 5.73 9.18
N SER A 236 -2.89 5.65 9.61
CA SER A 236 -2.47 6.05 10.97
C SER A 236 -2.61 7.56 11.19
N ASP A 237 -2.31 8.39 10.19
CA ASP A 237 -2.57 9.83 10.22
C ASP A 237 -4.07 10.13 10.33
N ALA A 238 -4.89 9.44 9.55
CA ALA A 238 -6.35 9.57 9.62
C ALA A 238 -6.89 9.17 11.00
N LEU A 239 -6.38 8.08 11.56
CA LEU A 239 -6.73 7.63 12.91
C LEU A 239 -6.31 8.66 13.97
N ALA A 240 -5.12 9.23 13.85
CA ALA A 240 -4.61 10.26 14.76
C ALA A 240 -5.40 11.57 14.67
N ARG A 241 -5.87 11.98 13.47
CA ARG A 241 -6.78 13.13 13.31
C ARG A 241 -8.14 12.90 13.95
N GLN A 242 -8.69 11.69 13.79
CA GLN A 242 -9.96 11.31 14.40
C GLN A 242 -9.86 11.21 15.92
N ALA A 243 -8.65 10.97 16.45
CA ALA A 243 -8.32 10.93 17.86
C ALA A 243 -9.32 10.11 18.70
N PRO A 244 -9.60 8.84 18.34
CA PRO A 244 -10.49 8.01 19.14
C PRO A 244 -9.91 7.85 20.56
N LYS A 245 -10.80 7.75 21.56
CA LYS A 245 -10.43 7.75 22.98
C LYS A 245 -9.37 6.71 23.38
N GLY A 246 -9.36 5.57 22.66
CA GLY A 246 -8.41 4.48 22.94
C GLY A 246 -7.01 4.70 22.35
N LEU A 247 -6.85 5.54 21.34
CA LEU A 247 -5.56 5.75 20.67
C LEU A 247 -4.61 6.57 21.55
N ARG A 248 -3.43 6.02 21.84
CA ARG A 248 -2.41 6.66 22.67
C ARG A 248 -1.34 7.39 21.87
N ALA A 249 -0.88 6.80 20.77
CA ALA A 249 0.14 7.36 19.89
C ALA A 249 0.11 6.67 18.52
N VAL A 250 0.77 7.29 17.55
CA VAL A 250 1.04 6.67 16.25
C VAL A 250 2.53 6.68 15.93
N HIS A 251 2.97 5.68 15.16
CA HIS A 251 4.32 5.61 14.62
C HIS A 251 4.26 5.48 13.09
N LEU A 252 5.08 6.25 12.39
CA LEU A 252 5.12 6.35 10.94
C LEU A 252 6.54 6.12 10.42
N ASN A 253 6.70 5.30 9.40
CA ASN A 253 7.98 5.19 8.67
C ASN A 253 7.96 5.87 7.29
N MET A 254 6.80 6.28 6.78
CA MET A 254 6.65 7.15 5.61
C MET A 254 5.68 8.30 5.93
N PRO A 255 6.09 9.30 6.72
CA PRO A 255 5.20 10.35 7.20
C PRO A 255 4.87 11.39 6.11
N ALA A 256 3.70 12.00 6.18
CA ALA A 256 3.28 13.11 5.33
C ALA A 256 3.86 14.44 5.86
N THR A 257 5.10 14.77 5.49
CA THR A 257 5.81 15.94 6.06
C THR A 257 6.09 17.05 5.05
N VAL A 258 5.85 16.82 3.76
CA VAL A 258 6.25 17.77 2.71
C VAL A 258 5.35 19.01 2.74
N PRO A 259 5.92 20.22 2.90
CA PRO A 259 5.17 21.47 2.84
C PRO A 259 4.45 21.65 1.50
N GLY A 260 3.25 22.26 1.53
CA GLY A 260 2.42 22.37 0.34
C GLY A 260 3.04 23.19 -0.80
N GLU A 261 3.86 24.21 -0.50
CA GLU A 261 4.61 24.96 -1.50
C GLU A 261 5.66 24.09 -2.22
N LEU A 262 6.30 23.17 -1.49
CA LEU A 262 7.29 22.27 -2.07
C LEU A 262 6.63 21.16 -2.92
N ILE A 263 5.48 20.62 -2.50
CA ILE A 263 4.69 19.71 -3.35
C ILE A 263 4.29 20.39 -4.66
N ARG A 264 3.88 21.66 -4.62
CA ARG A 264 3.54 22.40 -5.85
C ARG A 264 4.76 22.57 -6.75
N ALA A 265 5.90 22.98 -6.19
CA ALA A 265 7.15 23.13 -6.94
C ALA A 265 7.60 21.81 -7.59
N ILE A 266 7.53 20.69 -6.84
CA ILE A 266 7.85 19.36 -7.35
C ILE A 266 6.93 18.98 -8.53
N ASN A 267 5.62 19.16 -8.37
CA ASN A 267 4.64 18.82 -9.41
C ASN A 267 4.73 19.71 -10.65
N SER A 268 5.19 20.95 -10.49
CA SER A 268 5.45 21.86 -11.61
C SER A 268 6.79 21.62 -12.30
N GLY A 269 7.66 20.78 -11.73
CA GLY A 269 9.02 20.54 -12.22
C GLY A 269 9.95 21.74 -11.95
N ASP A 270 9.61 22.59 -10.98
CA ASP A 270 10.43 23.72 -10.58
C ASP A 270 11.72 23.26 -9.87
N PRO A 271 12.81 24.04 -9.95
CA PRO A 271 14.03 23.73 -9.22
C PRO A 271 13.83 23.84 -7.72
N ALA A 272 14.65 23.11 -6.95
CA ALA A 272 14.66 23.20 -5.49
C ALA A 272 14.91 24.66 -5.05
N PRO A 273 14.12 25.22 -4.12
CA PRO A 273 14.37 26.52 -3.53
C PRO A 273 15.80 26.64 -2.98
N SER A 274 16.41 27.81 -3.13
CA SER A 274 17.83 28.02 -2.79
C SER A 274 18.11 27.99 -1.27
N ASP A 275 17.11 28.28 -0.46
CA ASP A 275 17.15 28.36 1.00
C ASP A 275 16.96 27.01 1.72
N LEU A 276 16.66 25.93 0.98
CA LEU A 276 16.58 24.59 1.57
C LEU A 276 17.94 24.14 2.13
N LYS A 277 17.91 23.63 3.36
CA LYS A 277 19.06 22.96 3.98
C LYS A 277 19.36 21.62 3.29
N THR A 278 20.54 21.06 3.51
CA THR A 278 20.99 19.85 2.83
C THR A 278 19.98 18.69 2.94
N PRO A 279 19.46 18.29 4.13
CA PRO A 279 18.48 17.19 4.22
C PRO A 279 17.17 17.50 3.48
N GLU A 280 16.74 18.76 3.51
CA GLU A 280 15.50 19.21 2.82
C GLU A 280 15.67 19.18 1.31
N ARG A 281 16.84 19.59 0.82
CA ARG A 281 17.20 19.56 -0.60
C ARG A 281 17.30 18.11 -1.12
N GLU A 282 17.91 17.22 -0.34
CA GLU A 282 17.96 15.78 -0.67
C GLU A 282 16.56 15.18 -0.75
N ALA A 283 15.69 15.47 0.21
CA ALA A 283 14.30 15.03 0.21
C ALA A 283 13.51 15.58 -1.01
N PHE A 284 13.68 16.88 -1.32
CA PHE A 284 13.08 17.50 -2.50
C PHE A 284 13.53 16.82 -3.80
N GLN A 285 14.84 16.55 -3.95
CA GLN A 285 15.38 15.88 -5.13
C GLN A 285 14.89 14.45 -5.27
N SER A 286 14.82 13.68 -4.16
CA SER A 286 14.26 12.32 -4.16
C SER A 286 12.81 12.34 -4.64
N LEU A 287 11.97 13.22 -4.10
CA LEU A 287 10.58 13.35 -4.49
C LEU A 287 10.42 13.85 -5.94
N SER A 288 11.24 14.81 -6.38
CA SER A 288 11.22 15.26 -7.77
C SER A 288 11.56 14.13 -8.74
N THR A 289 12.53 13.28 -8.38
CA THR A 289 12.86 12.07 -9.15
C THR A 289 11.71 11.06 -9.11
N PHE A 290 11.14 10.82 -7.95
CA PHE A 290 10.02 9.90 -7.79
C PHE A 290 8.82 10.33 -8.64
N PHE A 291 8.34 11.56 -8.49
CA PHE A 291 7.18 12.06 -9.25
C PHE A 291 7.47 12.22 -10.74
N GLY A 292 8.68 12.63 -11.11
CA GLY A 292 9.06 12.85 -12.50
C GLY A 292 9.34 11.57 -13.31
N ARG A 293 9.69 10.45 -12.64
CA ARG A 293 10.11 9.22 -13.32
C ARG A 293 9.47 7.94 -12.82
N ASN A 294 9.15 7.81 -11.52
CA ASN A 294 8.81 6.53 -10.90
C ASN A 294 7.36 6.43 -10.46
N ALA A 295 6.59 7.54 -10.45
CA ALA A 295 5.24 7.59 -9.89
C ALA A 295 4.12 7.29 -10.92
N ALA A 296 4.44 6.91 -12.16
CA ALA A 296 3.45 6.65 -13.21
C ALA A 296 2.43 5.57 -12.80
N TYR A 297 2.86 4.54 -12.06
CA TYR A 297 1.98 3.52 -11.49
C TYR A 297 0.90 4.14 -10.59
N GLY A 298 1.29 5.07 -9.71
CA GLY A 298 0.39 5.77 -8.80
C GLY A 298 -0.58 6.68 -9.56
N ALA A 299 -0.10 7.40 -10.59
CA ALA A 299 -0.94 8.20 -11.47
C ALA A 299 -2.01 7.35 -12.18
N MET A 300 -1.66 6.15 -12.63
CA MET A 300 -2.62 5.20 -13.22
C MET A 300 -3.64 4.74 -12.18
N MET A 301 -3.21 4.34 -10.99
CA MET A 301 -4.09 3.85 -9.92
C MET A 301 -5.01 4.95 -9.37
N VAL A 302 -4.52 6.19 -9.24
CA VAL A 302 -5.33 7.34 -8.82
C VAL A 302 -6.40 7.70 -9.84
N THR A 303 -6.12 7.59 -11.13
CA THR A 303 -7.00 8.12 -12.18
C THR A 303 -7.83 7.05 -12.87
N ARG A 304 -7.30 5.83 -13.03
CA ARG A 304 -7.91 4.75 -13.82
C ARG A 304 -7.65 3.36 -13.21
N PRO A 305 -7.99 3.13 -11.92
CA PRO A 305 -7.73 1.86 -11.24
C PRO A 305 -8.40 0.66 -11.92
N GLN A 306 -9.59 0.86 -12.48
CA GLN A 306 -10.30 -0.20 -13.17
C GLN A 306 -9.61 -0.59 -14.49
N THR A 307 -9.01 0.37 -15.20
CA THR A 307 -8.34 0.11 -16.49
C THR A 307 -7.13 -0.79 -16.33
N ILE A 308 -6.23 -0.48 -15.38
CA ILE A 308 -5.08 -1.34 -15.10
C ILE A 308 -5.51 -2.68 -14.48
N GLY A 309 -6.63 -2.68 -13.75
CA GLY A 309 -7.19 -3.87 -13.11
C GLY A 309 -7.45 -5.03 -14.07
N TYR A 310 -7.84 -4.79 -15.33
CA TYR A 310 -8.01 -5.84 -16.32
C TYR A 310 -6.71 -6.62 -16.55
N SER A 311 -5.59 -5.93 -16.72
CA SER A 311 -4.28 -6.56 -16.92
C SER A 311 -3.80 -7.28 -15.65
N LEU A 312 -3.97 -6.67 -14.47
CA LEU A 312 -3.55 -7.25 -13.21
C LEU A 312 -4.38 -8.47 -12.79
N SER A 313 -5.60 -8.60 -13.31
CA SER A 313 -6.49 -9.75 -13.04
C SER A 313 -6.31 -10.89 -14.04
N ASP A 314 -5.79 -10.63 -15.24
CA ASP A 314 -5.74 -11.63 -16.32
C ASP A 314 -4.34 -12.19 -16.57
N SER A 315 -3.28 -11.41 -16.29
CA SER A 315 -1.90 -11.81 -16.54
C SER A 315 -1.10 -11.97 -15.24
N PRO A 316 -0.73 -13.20 -14.83
CA PRO A 316 0.19 -13.39 -13.69
C PRO A 316 1.52 -12.67 -13.90
N ALA A 317 2.10 -12.78 -15.11
CA ALA A 317 3.35 -12.10 -15.45
C ALA A 317 3.22 -10.56 -15.39
N GLY A 318 2.08 -10.02 -15.82
CA GLY A 318 1.79 -8.59 -15.74
C GLY A 318 1.67 -8.10 -14.28
N LEU A 319 0.97 -8.86 -13.44
CA LEU A 319 0.88 -8.58 -12.00
C LEU A 319 2.26 -8.68 -11.33
N ALA A 320 3.01 -9.74 -11.63
CA ALA A 320 4.36 -9.92 -11.08
C ALA A 320 5.28 -8.77 -11.47
N ALA A 321 5.32 -8.36 -12.73
CA ALA A 321 6.12 -7.23 -13.19
C ALA A 321 5.72 -5.91 -12.50
N TRP A 322 4.41 -5.67 -12.35
CA TRP A 322 3.87 -4.47 -11.71
C TRP A 322 4.26 -4.32 -10.26
N MET A 323 4.31 -5.42 -9.50
CA MET A 323 4.67 -5.42 -8.08
C MET A 323 6.19 -5.54 -7.87
N TYR A 324 6.85 -6.46 -8.57
CA TYR A 324 8.28 -6.72 -8.43
C TYR A 324 9.13 -5.50 -8.75
N GLU A 325 8.75 -4.71 -9.77
CA GLU A 325 9.42 -3.43 -10.07
C GLU A 325 9.46 -2.52 -8.84
N LYS A 326 8.37 -2.41 -8.08
CA LYS A 326 8.30 -1.55 -6.89
C LYS A 326 9.05 -2.14 -5.71
N ILE A 327 9.01 -3.46 -5.54
CA ILE A 327 9.83 -4.13 -4.54
C ILE A 327 11.32 -3.87 -4.83
N ALA A 328 11.75 -3.97 -6.10
CA ALA A 328 13.13 -3.70 -6.50
C ALA A 328 13.55 -2.24 -6.32
N GLN A 329 12.66 -1.28 -6.62
CA GLN A 329 12.96 0.14 -6.54
C GLN A 329 12.96 0.71 -5.12
N TRP A 330 12.13 0.16 -4.22
CA TRP A 330 11.88 0.76 -2.92
C TRP A 330 12.52 0.03 -1.76
N SER A 331 13.04 -1.19 -1.97
CA SER A 331 13.81 -1.90 -0.94
C SER A 331 15.26 -1.43 -0.88
N ASP A 332 15.94 -1.70 0.25
CA ASP A 332 17.39 -1.43 0.45
C ASP A 332 18.23 -2.48 -0.29
N SER A 333 18.03 -2.61 -1.59
CA SER A 333 18.58 -3.69 -2.44
C SER A 333 19.39 -3.21 -3.64
N ASP A 334 19.47 -1.87 -3.86
CA ASP A 334 20.07 -1.28 -5.06
C ASP A 334 19.52 -1.90 -6.36
N GLY A 335 18.19 -2.12 -6.42
CA GLY A 335 17.49 -2.66 -7.59
C GLY A 335 17.55 -4.18 -7.77
N VAL A 336 18.13 -4.91 -6.82
CA VAL A 336 18.20 -6.39 -6.81
C VAL A 336 17.53 -6.90 -5.54
N PRO A 337 16.20 -7.05 -5.52
CA PRO A 337 15.45 -7.29 -4.28
C PRO A 337 15.83 -8.61 -3.58
N GLU A 338 16.40 -9.57 -4.30
CA GLU A 338 16.90 -10.84 -3.74
C GLU A 338 18.05 -10.66 -2.72
N ARG A 339 18.64 -9.47 -2.64
CA ARG A 339 19.64 -9.14 -1.60
C ARG A 339 19.02 -9.01 -0.21
N VAL A 340 17.74 -8.69 -0.12
CA VAL A 340 17.02 -8.41 1.14
C VAL A 340 15.78 -9.27 1.36
N LEU A 341 15.17 -9.77 0.28
CA LEU A 341 14.00 -10.65 0.28
C LEU A 341 14.26 -11.87 -0.59
N SER A 342 13.84 -13.06 -0.17
CA SER A 342 13.90 -14.24 -1.02
C SER A 342 12.83 -14.19 -2.13
N LYS A 343 13.03 -14.95 -3.22
CA LYS A 343 12.00 -15.10 -4.26
C LYS A 343 10.68 -15.64 -3.69
N ASP A 344 10.76 -16.60 -2.75
CA ASP A 344 9.57 -17.13 -2.09
C ASP A 344 8.80 -16.03 -1.36
N GLU A 345 9.44 -15.20 -0.56
CA GLU A 345 8.78 -14.09 0.16
C GLU A 345 8.08 -13.11 -0.78
N MET A 346 8.75 -12.70 -1.87
CA MET A 346 8.14 -11.81 -2.86
C MET A 346 6.96 -12.49 -3.57
N LEU A 347 7.09 -13.78 -3.89
CA LEU A 347 6.04 -14.55 -4.55
C LEU A 347 4.89 -14.92 -3.61
N ASP A 348 5.11 -15.04 -2.30
CA ASP A 348 4.04 -15.20 -1.32
C ASP A 348 3.06 -14.01 -1.39
N ASP A 349 3.61 -12.81 -1.43
CA ASP A 349 2.82 -11.57 -1.55
C ASP A 349 2.15 -11.44 -2.93
N ILE A 350 2.90 -11.60 -4.03
CA ILE A 350 2.38 -11.55 -5.40
C ILE A 350 1.29 -12.61 -5.62
N THR A 351 1.50 -13.83 -5.09
CA THR A 351 0.53 -14.92 -5.20
C THR A 351 -0.73 -14.65 -4.40
N LEU A 352 -0.62 -14.01 -3.23
CA LEU A 352 -1.78 -13.55 -2.46
C LEU A 352 -2.66 -12.61 -3.30
N TYR A 353 -2.05 -11.59 -3.94
CA TYR A 353 -2.78 -10.67 -4.84
C TYR A 353 -3.44 -11.40 -6.01
N TRP A 354 -2.75 -12.38 -6.59
CA TRP A 354 -3.29 -13.17 -7.69
C TRP A 354 -4.50 -14.01 -7.25
N LEU A 355 -4.33 -14.82 -6.21
CA LEU A 355 -5.36 -15.77 -5.73
C LEU A 355 -6.61 -15.05 -5.20
N THR A 356 -6.45 -13.89 -4.60
CA THR A 356 -7.57 -13.09 -4.12
C THR A 356 -8.10 -12.12 -5.18
N ASN A 357 -7.43 -12.03 -6.35
CA ASN A 357 -7.75 -11.09 -7.43
C ASN A 357 -7.90 -9.65 -6.92
N THR A 358 -6.92 -9.18 -6.16
CA THR A 358 -6.95 -7.86 -5.51
C THR A 358 -6.17 -6.77 -6.25
N GLY A 359 -5.67 -7.03 -7.45
CA GLY A 359 -4.97 -6.04 -8.27
C GLY A 359 -5.80 -4.77 -8.51
N ALA A 360 -7.07 -4.92 -8.93
CA ALA A 360 -7.95 -3.78 -9.15
C ALA A 360 -8.48 -3.15 -7.85
N SER A 361 -8.87 -3.96 -6.87
CA SER A 361 -9.46 -3.46 -5.62
C SER A 361 -8.44 -2.70 -4.77
N SER A 362 -7.19 -3.17 -4.70
CA SER A 362 -6.10 -2.45 -4.04
C SER A 362 -5.78 -1.11 -4.72
N SER A 363 -5.85 -1.07 -6.05
CA SER A 363 -5.65 0.16 -6.82
C SER A 363 -6.70 1.23 -6.51
N ARG A 364 -7.95 0.83 -6.16
CA ARG A 364 -9.00 1.78 -5.78
C ARG A 364 -8.67 2.56 -4.51
N PHE A 365 -7.86 2.04 -3.62
CA PHE A 365 -7.42 2.78 -2.43
C PHE A 365 -6.62 4.04 -2.80
N TYR A 366 -5.80 3.98 -3.86
CA TYR A 366 -5.14 5.17 -4.42
C TYR A 366 -6.14 6.20 -4.93
N TRP A 367 -7.20 5.76 -5.62
CA TRP A 367 -8.25 6.62 -6.12
C TRP A 367 -9.02 7.31 -4.99
N GLU A 368 -9.34 6.59 -3.92
CA GLU A 368 -10.01 7.11 -2.71
C GLU A 368 -9.11 8.08 -1.91
N ASN A 369 -7.80 7.88 -1.93
CA ASN A 369 -6.83 8.73 -1.22
C ASN A 369 -6.27 9.87 -2.09
N ASN A 370 -6.51 9.84 -3.40
CA ASN A 370 -6.01 10.84 -4.36
C ASN A 370 -4.49 11.08 -4.29
N ASN A 371 -3.70 10.06 -3.95
CA ASN A 371 -2.22 10.04 -3.88
C ASN A 371 -1.58 11.16 -3.03
N ASN A 372 -2.22 11.55 -1.94
CA ASN A 372 -1.76 12.64 -1.08
C ASN A 372 -0.83 12.19 0.06
N ASN A 373 -0.12 11.07 -0.12
CA ASN A 373 0.65 10.40 0.95
C ASN A 373 1.77 11.26 1.56
N PHE A 374 2.38 12.15 0.78
CA PHE A 374 3.54 12.93 1.24
C PHE A 374 3.20 14.33 1.73
N SER A 375 2.04 14.87 1.37
CA SER A 375 1.67 16.25 1.64
C SER A 375 1.13 16.46 3.06
N ALA A 376 1.84 17.25 3.86
CA ALA A 376 1.40 17.63 5.20
C ALA A 376 0.04 18.36 5.20
N ASP A 377 -0.17 19.27 4.23
CA ASP A 377 -1.41 20.03 4.13
C ASP A 377 -2.59 19.16 3.70
N ALA A 378 -2.37 18.26 2.71
CA ALA A 378 -3.44 17.38 2.23
C ALA A 378 -3.83 16.34 3.30
N GLN A 379 -2.86 15.82 4.06
CA GLN A 379 -3.12 14.92 5.18
C GLN A 379 -3.51 15.66 6.47
N LYS A 380 -3.51 17.01 6.48
CA LYS A 380 -3.90 17.84 7.62
C LYS A 380 -3.14 17.46 8.91
N THR A 381 -1.86 17.19 8.79
CA THR A 381 -1.04 16.68 9.88
C THR A 381 -0.95 17.63 11.07
N LYS A 382 -1.05 18.94 10.83
CA LYS A 382 -1.11 19.97 11.88
C LYS A 382 -2.35 19.87 12.80
N GLU A 383 -3.41 19.20 12.35
CA GLU A 383 -4.62 18.99 13.17
C GLU A 383 -4.45 17.83 14.16
N ILE A 384 -3.42 16.99 14.01
CA ILE A 384 -3.16 15.84 14.86
C ILE A 384 -2.77 16.31 16.27
N LYS A 385 -3.50 15.81 17.28
CA LYS A 385 -3.27 16.08 18.71
C LYS A 385 -2.71 14.87 19.46
N ILE A 386 -2.76 13.70 18.85
CA ILE A 386 -2.19 12.46 19.36
C ILE A 386 -0.66 12.50 19.22
N PRO A 387 0.11 11.97 20.18
CA PRO A 387 1.56 11.88 20.07
C PRO A 387 2.00 11.11 18.81
N VAL A 388 2.96 11.67 18.07
CA VAL A 388 3.48 11.09 16.82
C VAL A 388 4.95 10.71 16.99
N ALA A 389 5.31 9.51 16.55
CA ALA A 389 6.66 9.00 16.43
C ALA A 389 7.02 8.75 14.97
N ILE A 390 8.24 9.02 14.56
CA ILE A 390 8.74 8.83 13.20
C ILE A 390 10.07 8.12 13.21
N SER A 391 10.20 7.05 12.41
CA SER A 391 11.48 6.42 12.08
C SER A 391 11.73 6.52 10.57
N VAL A 392 12.85 7.11 10.18
CA VAL A 392 13.22 7.35 8.78
C VAL A 392 14.24 6.30 8.35
N PHE A 393 13.83 5.43 7.43
CA PHE A 393 14.72 4.43 6.84
C PHE A 393 15.51 5.01 5.66
N PRO A 394 16.81 4.64 5.48
CA PRO A 394 17.70 5.35 4.57
C PRO A 394 17.35 5.19 3.08
N LYS A 395 16.66 4.11 2.72
CA LYS A 395 16.23 3.81 1.32
C LYS A 395 14.72 3.91 1.13
N GLU A 396 14.02 4.62 2.03
CA GLU A 396 12.63 5.01 1.79
C GLU A 396 12.53 5.95 0.57
N ILE A 397 11.38 6.03 -0.10
CA ILE A 397 11.12 6.87 -1.29
C ILE A 397 11.67 8.29 -1.08
N TYR A 398 11.52 8.84 0.13
CA TYR A 398 12.23 10.03 0.57
C TYR A 398 12.58 9.95 2.07
N LYS A 399 13.72 10.49 2.43
CA LYS A 399 14.12 10.63 3.83
C LYS A 399 13.48 11.90 4.39
N ALA A 400 12.40 11.74 5.15
CA ALA A 400 11.68 12.88 5.75
C ALA A 400 12.59 13.68 6.69
N PRO A 401 12.93 14.95 6.38
CA PRO A 401 13.79 15.76 7.25
C PRO A 401 13.13 16.02 8.60
N GLU A 402 13.94 16.06 9.68
CA GLU A 402 13.44 16.35 11.02
C GLU A 402 12.74 17.72 11.10
N SER A 403 13.25 18.72 10.36
CA SER A 403 12.65 20.06 10.28
C SER A 403 11.23 20.03 9.72
N TRP A 404 11.02 19.31 8.60
CA TRP A 404 9.68 19.14 8.03
C TRP A 404 8.77 18.31 8.94
N SER A 405 9.33 17.26 9.57
CA SER A 405 8.58 16.42 10.50
C SER A 405 8.08 17.20 11.71
N LYS A 406 8.91 18.06 12.31
CA LYS A 406 8.52 18.96 13.40
C LYS A 406 7.50 20.03 12.98
N GLN A 407 7.59 20.52 11.75
CA GLN A 407 6.64 21.49 11.21
C GLN A 407 5.28 20.84 10.92
N ALA A 408 5.28 19.64 10.39
CA ALA A 408 4.07 18.90 10.01
C ALA A 408 3.31 18.35 11.22
N TYR A 409 4.03 17.82 12.21
CA TYR A 409 3.46 17.17 13.40
C TYR A 409 3.82 17.93 14.67
N PRO A 410 2.95 18.84 15.16
CA PRO A 410 3.22 19.59 16.40
C PRO A 410 3.40 18.71 17.64
N THR A 411 2.90 17.48 17.60
CA THR A 411 2.96 16.50 18.68
C THR A 411 4.07 15.45 18.50
N LEU A 412 5.03 15.70 17.60
CA LEU A 412 6.18 14.82 17.36
C LEU A 412 7.03 14.72 18.64
N TYR A 413 7.10 13.51 19.23
CA TYR A 413 7.85 13.26 20.46
C TYR A 413 9.06 12.33 20.26
N TYR A 414 9.07 11.57 19.15
CA TYR A 414 10.17 10.68 18.79
C TYR A 414 10.49 10.85 17.30
N TYR A 415 11.76 11.00 17.01
CA TYR A 415 12.28 11.03 15.65
C TYR A 415 13.64 10.33 15.62
N ASN A 416 13.80 9.34 14.75
CA ASN A 416 15.07 8.65 14.57
C ASN A 416 15.35 8.38 13.08
N GLN A 417 16.62 8.49 12.69
CA GLN A 417 17.12 8.05 11.39
C GLN A 417 17.78 6.69 11.59
N VAL A 418 17.21 5.68 10.94
CA VAL A 418 17.61 4.29 11.07
C VAL A 418 18.79 4.00 10.14
N ALA A 419 19.65 3.04 10.53
CA ALA A 419 20.90 2.77 9.80
C ALA A 419 20.71 1.95 8.51
N LYS A 420 19.64 1.15 8.39
CA LYS A 420 19.38 0.20 7.29
C LYS A 420 17.90 0.10 7.01
N GLY A 421 17.57 -0.34 5.79
CA GLY A 421 16.23 -0.67 5.34
C GLY A 421 15.66 0.37 4.39
N GLY A 422 14.66 -0.04 3.64
CA GLY A 422 13.93 0.75 2.68
C GLY A 422 12.47 0.91 3.07
N HIS A 423 11.67 0.99 2.05
CA HIS A 423 10.22 1.18 2.15
C HIS A 423 9.52 0.05 2.92
N PHE A 424 9.93 -1.20 2.68
CA PHE A 424 9.37 -2.38 3.33
C PHE A 424 10.10 -2.70 4.64
N ALA A 425 10.24 -1.72 5.51
CA ALA A 425 11.09 -1.74 6.70
C ALA A 425 10.88 -2.99 7.59
N ALA A 426 9.62 -3.37 7.84
CA ALA A 426 9.27 -4.56 8.65
C ALA A 426 9.68 -5.86 7.96
N TRP A 427 9.60 -5.90 6.64
CA TRP A 427 9.93 -7.08 5.83
C TRP A 427 11.43 -7.27 5.66
N GLU A 428 12.14 -6.16 5.34
CA GLU A 428 13.58 -6.13 5.11
C GLU A 428 14.40 -6.25 6.39
N GLN A 429 13.98 -5.55 7.47
CA GLN A 429 14.72 -5.39 8.72
C GLN A 429 13.83 -5.65 9.95
N PRO A 430 13.23 -6.83 10.11
CA PRO A 430 12.19 -7.10 11.11
C PRO A 430 12.64 -6.87 12.56
N ARG A 431 13.90 -7.15 12.88
CA ARG A 431 14.44 -6.91 14.24
C ARG A 431 14.63 -5.43 14.51
N LEU A 432 15.25 -4.71 13.57
CA LEU A 432 15.48 -3.28 13.68
C LEU A 432 14.15 -2.51 13.74
N PHE A 433 13.18 -2.91 12.91
CA PHE A 433 11.83 -2.38 12.94
C PHE A 433 11.16 -2.56 14.31
N ALA A 434 11.27 -3.76 14.90
CA ALA A 434 10.75 -4.02 16.26
C ALA A 434 11.48 -3.21 17.34
N GLU A 435 12.80 -3.01 17.22
CA GLU A 435 13.60 -2.16 18.10
C GLU A 435 13.15 -0.70 18.05
N GLU A 436 12.90 -0.17 16.85
CA GLU A 436 12.36 1.18 16.65
C GLU A 436 10.99 1.35 17.31
N LEU A 437 10.08 0.39 17.13
CA LEU A 437 8.76 0.46 17.76
C LEU A 437 8.82 0.38 19.27
N ARG A 438 9.70 -0.44 19.84
CA ARG A 438 9.93 -0.48 21.29
C ARG A 438 10.46 0.85 21.81
N ALA A 439 11.42 1.46 21.10
CA ALA A 439 11.98 2.76 21.46
C ALA A 439 10.94 3.88 21.35
N ALA A 440 10.23 3.92 20.23
CA ALA A 440 9.22 4.92 19.95
C ALA A 440 8.07 4.90 20.97
N PHE A 441 7.54 3.74 21.31
CA PHE A 441 6.39 3.64 22.22
C PHE A 441 6.74 3.51 23.70
N LYS A 442 8.03 3.59 24.07
CA LYS A 442 8.49 3.43 25.46
C LYS A 442 7.81 4.39 26.45
N SER A 443 7.58 5.64 26.06
CA SER A 443 7.01 6.68 26.92
C SER A 443 5.48 6.71 26.95
N VAL A 444 4.80 5.91 26.16
CA VAL A 444 3.33 5.91 26.03
C VAL A 444 2.67 4.60 26.46
N ARG A 445 3.46 3.69 27.06
CA ARG A 445 3.01 2.42 27.64
C ARG A 445 2.19 2.59 28.91
#